data_69b5c543380095f4c57cf7c2136a8fa5
#
_entry.id   69b5c543380095f4c57cf7c2136a8fa5
#
_cell.length_a   1.000
_cell.length_b   1.000
_cell.length_c   1.000
_cell.angle_alpha   90.00
_cell.angle_beta   90.00
_cell.angle_gamma   90.00
#
_symmetry.space_group_name_H-M   'P 1'
#
loop_
_entity.id
_entity.type
_entity.pdbx_description
1 polymer ?
#
loop_
_entity_poly.entity_id
_entity_poly.type
_entity_poly.pdbx_seq_one_letter_code
_entity_poly.pdbx_strand_id
1 'polypeptide(L)'
;AIYASLNWQHQDAGEFLHCKDWYAIPVSGAYDDKGNNLTVGLLKEKDFNYPAPLDMTNISLNYDNQFLEQIYGLSYDTISKINQEGGKETIQALPIKRIPITFLENCRQALKTGEPGFSFNFFDKENEVLRNACTEVTSEDDSDVCNLGSVNMANIETIEDFAKVCYLASKFLLCGTLVA
;
A
#
# COMPACT_ATOMS: atom_id res chain seq x y z
N ALA A 1 -9.83 -10.18 0.11
CA ALA A 1 -8.75 -9.33 0.62
C ALA A 1 -9.32 -8.26 1.54
N ILE A 2 -8.58 -7.90 2.55
CA ILE A 2 -8.92 -6.85 3.51
C ILE A 2 -7.85 -5.77 3.40
N TYR A 3 -8.24 -4.53 3.55
CA TYR A 3 -7.33 -3.39 3.69
C TYR A 3 -7.46 -2.82 5.09
N ALA A 4 -6.32 -2.51 5.72
CA ALA A 4 -6.26 -1.82 7.00
C ALA A 4 -5.21 -0.70 6.92
N SER A 5 -5.55 0.47 7.42
CA SER A 5 -4.64 1.60 7.53
C SER A 5 -4.52 2.08 8.97
N LEU A 6 -3.38 2.70 9.28
CA LEU A 6 -3.12 3.32 10.55
C LEU A 6 -2.45 4.67 10.32
N ASN A 7 -2.84 5.71 11.06
CA ASN A 7 -2.17 7.00 10.98
C ASN A 7 -0.69 6.87 11.39
N TRP A 8 0.20 7.49 10.65
CA TRP A 8 1.65 7.43 10.86
C TRP A 8 2.13 7.93 12.22
N GLN A 9 1.31 8.74 12.92
CA GLN A 9 1.58 9.25 14.27
C GLN A 9 0.91 8.43 15.39
N HIS A 10 0.17 7.37 15.01
CA HIS A 10 -0.45 6.53 16.03
C HIS A 10 0.60 5.90 16.93
N GLN A 11 0.30 5.77 18.21
CA GLN A 11 1.22 5.19 19.19
C GLN A 11 1.72 3.80 18.82
N ASP A 12 0.88 3.01 18.16
CA ASP A 12 1.17 1.64 17.75
C ASP A 12 1.76 1.54 16.32
N ALA A 13 2.11 2.68 15.68
CA ALA A 13 2.64 2.68 14.32
C ALA A 13 3.92 1.85 14.20
N GLY A 14 4.77 1.85 15.24
CA GLY A 14 5.98 1.02 15.27
C GLY A 14 5.68 -0.48 15.27
N GLU A 15 4.70 -0.93 16.05
CA GLU A 15 4.26 -2.33 16.06
C GLU A 15 3.58 -2.71 14.74
N PHE A 16 2.71 -1.83 14.23
CA PHE A 16 2.02 -2.02 12.97
C PHE A 16 2.97 -2.17 11.78
N LEU A 17 4.08 -1.42 11.75
CA LEU A 17 5.12 -1.52 10.71
C LEU A 17 5.72 -2.94 10.61
N HIS A 18 5.82 -3.64 11.73
CA HIS A 18 6.51 -4.93 11.81
C HIS A 18 5.57 -6.13 11.93
N CYS A 19 4.25 -5.92 12.03
CA CYS A 19 3.28 -7.00 12.29
C CYS A 19 3.25 -8.08 11.19
N LYS A 20 3.70 -7.77 9.96
CA LYS A 20 3.81 -8.73 8.84
C LYS A 20 5.26 -9.12 8.51
N ASP A 21 6.21 -8.80 9.36
CA ASP A 21 7.59 -9.32 9.21
C ASP A 21 7.67 -10.77 9.71
N TRP A 22 6.98 -11.65 8.99
CA TRP A 22 6.79 -13.05 9.39
C TRP A 22 8.09 -13.83 9.56
N TYR A 23 9.16 -13.44 8.87
CA TYR A 23 10.48 -14.05 9.03
C TYR A 23 11.17 -13.64 10.34
N ALA A 24 10.72 -12.56 10.97
CA ALA A 24 11.19 -12.15 12.29
C ALA A 24 10.37 -12.75 13.45
N ILE A 25 9.25 -13.43 13.18
CA ILE A 25 8.36 -13.98 14.22
C ILE A 25 8.72 -15.46 14.45
N PRO A 26 9.38 -15.80 15.58
CA PRO A 26 9.71 -17.18 15.91
C PRO A 26 8.46 -17.96 16.32
N VAL A 27 8.40 -19.23 15.95
CA VAL A 27 7.33 -20.13 16.37
C VAL A 27 7.83 -21.02 17.51
N SER A 28 7.19 -20.91 18.67
CA SER A 28 7.56 -21.67 19.85
C SER A 28 7.43 -23.18 19.60
N GLY A 29 8.48 -23.92 19.92
CA GLY A 29 8.51 -25.38 19.80
C GLY A 29 8.71 -25.89 18.35
N ALA A 30 8.89 -25.03 17.36
CA ALA A 30 9.18 -25.42 15.99
C ALA A 30 10.66 -25.20 15.66
N TYR A 31 11.35 -26.27 15.25
CA TYR A 31 12.78 -26.26 14.94
C TYR A 31 13.05 -26.92 13.58
N ASP A 32 14.11 -26.48 12.92
CA ASP A 32 14.65 -27.17 11.75
C ASP A 32 15.50 -28.41 12.16
N ASP A 33 15.97 -29.15 11.17
CA ASP A 33 16.81 -30.35 11.40
C ASP A 33 18.17 -30.05 12.07
N LYS A 34 18.55 -28.76 12.12
CA LYS A 34 19.78 -28.26 12.73
C LYS A 34 19.55 -27.66 14.11
N GLY A 35 18.30 -27.65 14.60
CA GLY A 35 17.91 -27.11 15.90
C GLY A 35 17.70 -25.59 15.92
N ASN A 36 17.62 -24.90 14.77
CA ASN A 36 17.29 -23.48 14.70
C ASN A 36 15.77 -23.30 14.79
N ASN A 37 15.34 -22.24 15.46
CA ASN A 37 13.93 -21.88 15.53
C ASN A 37 13.37 -21.61 14.12
N LEU A 38 12.25 -22.23 13.81
CA LEU A 38 11.46 -21.88 12.63
C LEU A 38 10.67 -20.60 12.89
N THR A 39 10.47 -19.83 11.85
CA THR A 39 9.66 -18.61 11.89
C THR A 39 8.34 -18.80 11.15
N VAL A 40 7.37 -17.91 11.41
CA VAL A 40 6.10 -17.89 10.69
C VAL A 40 6.32 -17.85 9.18
N GLY A 41 7.26 -17.02 8.70
CA GLY A 41 7.60 -16.94 7.26
C GLY A 41 8.08 -18.24 6.68
N LEU A 42 9.02 -18.93 7.35
CA LEU A 42 9.54 -20.24 6.91
C LEU A 42 8.47 -21.34 6.89
N LEU A 43 7.52 -21.30 7.84
CA LEU A 43 6.41 -22.26 7.87
C LEU A 43 5.39 -21.94 6.76
N LYS A 44 5.15 -20.68 6.48
CA LYS A 44 4.25 -20.24 5.40
C LYS A 44 4.80 -20.56 4.01
N GLU A 45 6.12 -20.59 3.81
CA GLU A 45 6.73 -21.09 2.57
C GLU A 45 6.47 -22.59 2.34
N LYS A 46 6.41 -23.36 3.42
CA LYS A 46 6.13 -24.79 3.35
C LYS A 46 4.65 -25.11 3.20
N ASP A 47 3.80 -24.31 3.84
CA ASP A 47 2.35 -24.43 3.80
C ASP A 47 1.72 -23.03 3.65
N PHE A 48 1.18 -22.74 2.46
CA PHE A 48 0.49 -21.48 2.17
C PHE A 48 -0.63 -21.17 3.17
N ASN A 49 -1.29 -22.17 3.73
CA ASN A 49 -2.38 -21.99 4.69
C ASN A 49 -1.90 -21.89 6.14
N TYR A 50 -0.58 -21.94 6.41
CA TYR A 50 -0.07 -21.76 7.75
C TYR A 50 -0.52 -20.39 8.31
N PRO A 51 -1.12 -20.33 9.50
CA PRO A 51 -1.65 -19.08 10.05
C PRO A 51 -0.54 -18.06 10.32
N ALA A 52 -0.75 -16.85 9.82
CA ALA A 52 0.18 -15.74 9.99
C ALA A 52 -0.57 -14.46 10.40
N PRO A 53 0.03 -13.56 11.19
CA PRO A 53 -0.59 -12.29 11.55
C PRO A 53 -0.99 -11.49 10.31
N LEU A 54 -2.21 -10.98 10.27
CA LEU A 54 -2.76 -10.19 9.17
C LEU A 54 -2.61 -10.86 7.79
N ASP A 55 -2.68 -12.20 7.74
CA ASP A 55 -2.73 -12.91 6.47
C ASP A 55 -3.93 -12.47 5.64
N MET A 56 -3.76 -12.40 4.31
CA MET A 56 -4.78 -11.91 3.36
C MET A 56 -5.26 -10.47 3.62
N THR A 57 -4.52 -9.68 4.40
CA THR A 57 -4.80 -8.28 4.70
C THR A 57 -3.67 -7.42 4.15
N ASN A 58 -3.96 -6.45 3.29
CA ASN A 58 -3.00 -5.41 2.91
C ASN A 58 -3.03 -4.30 3.94
N ILE A 59 -1.86 -3.80 4.31
CA ILE A 59 -1.72 -2.77 5.33
C ILE A 59 -0.96 -1.55 4.79
N SER A 60 -1.33 -0.35 5.26
CA SER A 60 -0.65 0.89 4.90
C SER A 60 -0.60 1.86 6.07
N LEU A 61 0.44 2.69 6.12
CA LEU A 61 0.42 3.88 6.96
C LEU A 61 -0.22 5.04 6.19
N ASN A 62 -1.09 5.77 6.90
CA ASN A 62 -1.77 6.94 6.38
C ASN A 62 -1.02 8.21 6.77
N TYR A 63 -0.63 9.00 5.78
CA TYR A 63 0.11 10.26 5.89
C TYR A 63 -0.81 11.43 5.53
N ASP A 64 -0.99 12.32 6.49
CA ASP A 64 -1.89 13.48 6.44
C ASP A 64 -1.15 14.82 6.28
N ASN A 65 -1.86 15.92 6.42
CA ASN A 65 -1.29 17.25 6.31
C ASN A 65 -0.20 17.54 7.35
N GLN A 66 -0.26 16.93 8.54
CA GLN A 66 0.78 17.09 9.57
C GLN A 66 2.12 16.49 9.12
N PHE A 67 2.09 15.48 8.27
CA PHE A 67 3.30 14.95 7.65
C PHE A 67 3.98 15.99 6.76
N LEU A 68 3.20 16.74 5.96
CA LEU A 68 3.74 17.83 5.14
C LEU A 68 4.34 18.94 6.01
N GLU A 69 3.66 19.32 7.10
CA GLU A 69 4.18 20.32 8.04
C GLU A 69 5.54 19.91 8.61
N GLN A 70 5.70 18.66 9.00
CA GLN A 70 6.98 18.16 9.51
C GLN A 70 8.07 18.11 8.44
N ILE A 71 7.74 17.68 7.23
CA ILE A 71 8.70 17.59 6.13
C ILE A 71 9.27 18.96 5.78
N TYR A 72 8.39 19.95 5.62
CA TYR A 72 8.78 21.28 5.16
C TYR A 72 9.10 22.26 6.29
N GLY A 73 8.69 21.96 7.53
CA GLY A 73 8.83 22.86 8.68
C GLY A 73 8.01 24.15 8.51
N LEU A 74 6.87 24.05 7.84
CA LEU A 74 5.94 25.15 7.56
C LEU A 74 4.56 24.75 8.10
N SER A 75 3.73 25.75 8.45
CA SER A 75 2.33 25.46 8.78
C SER A 75 1.54 25.03 7.57
N TYR A 76 0.50 24.23 7.78
CA TYR A 76 -0.40 23.76 6.72
C TYR A 76 -0.98 24.93 5.90
N ASP A 77 -1.40 26.01 6.56
CA ASP A 77 -1.92 27.21 5.88
C ASP A 77 -0.92 27.80 4.89
N THR A 78 0.37 27.82 5.26
CA THR A 78 1.43 28.30 4.37
C THR A 78 1.62 27.37 3.19
N ILE A 79 1.67 26.06 3.44
CA ILE A 79 1.82 25.04 2.39
C ILE A 79 0.62 25.07 1.44
N SER A 80 -0.60 25.20 1.98
CA SER A 80 -1.83 25.28 1.20
C SER A 80 -1.85 26.52 0.29
N LYS A 81 -1.43 27.68 0.79
CA LYS A 81 -1.30 28.90 -0.04
C LYS A 81 -0.29 28.71 -1.18
N ILE A 82 0.87 28.16 -0.88
CA ILE A 82 1.89 27.88 -1.89
C ILE A 82 1.34 26.93 -2.96
N ASN A 83 0.58 25.90 -2.56
CA ASN A 83 -0.05 24.96 -3.49
C ASN A 83 -1.10 25.64 -4.38
N GLN A 84 -1.91 26.54 -3.81
CA GLN A 84 -2.94 27.30 -4.55
C GLN A 84 -2.32 28.28 -5.56
N GLU A 85 -1.24 28.96 -5.19
CA GLU A 85 -0.59 29.98 -6.00
C GLU A 85 0.35 29.41 -7.06
N GLY A 86 1.12 28.37 -6.71
CA GLY A 86 2.19 27.82 -7.55
C GLY A 86 2.03 26.36 -7.95
N GLY A 87 0.98 25.71 -7.47
CA GLY A 87 0.71 24.30 -7.80
C GLY A 87 1.69 23.30 -7.20
N LYS A 88 1.52 22.05 -7.59
CA LYS A 88 2.31 20.91 -7.06
C LYS A 88 3.82 21.05 -7.28
N GLU A 89 4.23 21.62 -8.40
CA GLU A 89 5.66 21.81 -8.74
C GLU A 89 6.36 22.72 -7.74
N THR A 90 5.68 23.78 -7.29
CA THR A 90 6.22 24.68 -6.28
C THR A 90 6.38 24.01 -4.93
N ILE A 91 5.43 23.17 -4.52
CA ILE A 91 5.53 22.37 -3.30
C ILE A 91 6.72 21.40 -3.39
N GLN A 92 6.89 20.73 -4.51
CA GLN A 92 8.01 19.78 -4.72
C GLN A 92 9.38 20.45 -4.69
N ALA A 93 9.45 21.74 -5.02
CA ALA A 93 10.68 22.53 -4.97
C ALA A 93 11.03 23.04 -3.55
N LEU A 94 10.14 22.88 -2.57
CA LEU A 94 10.42 23.31 -1.20
C LEU A 94 11.54 22.45 -0.57
N PRO A 95 12.46 23.09 0.19
CA PRO A 95 13.51 22.34 0.85
C PRO A 95 12.95 21.46 1.97
N ILE A 96 13.32 20.18 1.94
CA ILE A 96 12.98 19.24 3.00
C ILE A 96 13.76 19.60 4.27
N LYS A 97 13.06 19.85 5.36
CA LYS A 97 13.64 20.16 6.68
C LYS A 97 13.91 18.90 7.50
N ARG A 98 12.93 17.98 7.52
CA ARG A 98 13.03 16.78 8.33
C ARG A 98 12.15 15.68 7.72
N ILE A 99 12.71 14.48 7.64
CA ILE A 99 11.93 13.28 7.31
C ILE A 99 11.59 12.56 8.61
N PRO A 100 10.30 12.32 8.93
CA PRO A 100 9.89 11.57 10.11
C PRO A 100 10.50 10.17 10.12
N ILE A 101 10.94 9.71 11.29
CA ILE A 101 11.55 8.38 11.43
C ILE A 101 10.58 7.26 11.03
N THR A 102 9.31 7.38 11.37
CA THR A 102 8.26 6.44 11.00
C THR A 102 8.18 6.24 9.49
N PHE A 103 8.32 7.32 8.70
CA PHE A 103 8.34 7.22 7.23
C PHE A 103 9.56 6.45 6.73
N LEU A 104 10.75 6.72 7.29
CA LEU A 104 11.97 5.99 6.91
C LEU A 104 11.87 4.51 7.28
N GLU A 105 11.29 4.19 8.42
CA GLU A 105 11.06 2.80 8.84
C GLU A 105 10.03 2.12 7.95
N ASN A 106 8.94 2.82 7.56
CA ASN A 106 7.99 2.30 6.58
C ASN A 106 8.68 1.97 5.25
N CYS A 107 9.51 2.87 4.74
CA CYS A 107 10.29 2.61 3.52
C CYS A 107 11.18 1.36 3.64
N ARG A 108 11.89 1.22 4.76
CA ARG A 108 12.76 0.06 5.00
C ARG A 108 11.95 -1.24 5.07
N GLN A 109 10.83 -1.21 5.79
CA GLN A 109 9.98 -2.38 5.95
C GLN A 109 9.30 -2.77 4.63
N ALA A 110 8.78 -1.79 3.88
CA ALA A 110 8.22 -2.01 2.55
C ALA A 110 9.24 -2.61 1.57
N LEU A 111 10.49 -2.17 1.59
CA LEU A 111 11.57 -2.76 0.80
C LEU A 111 11.90 -4.19 1.22
N LYS A 112 11.75 -4.51 2.51
CA LYS A 112 12.07 -5.83 3.05
C LYS A 112 10.98 -6.87 2.77
N THR A 113 9.70 -6.50 2.95
CA THR A 113 8.57 -7.43 2.96
C THR A 113 7.48 -7.12 1.94
N GLY A 114 7.53 -5.99 1.25
CA GLY A 114 6.48 -5.49 0.37
C GLY A 114 5.41 -4.66 1.09
N GLU A 115 5.40 -4.63 2.43
CA GLU A 115 4.41 -3.93 3.27
C GLU A 115 5.06 -3.35 4.54
N PRO A 116 4.44 -2.37 5.21
CA PRO A 116 3.22 -1.64 4.82
C PRO A 116 3.38 -0.75 3.59
N GLY A 117 2.26 -0.57 2.86
CA GLY A 117 2.15 0.43 1.81
C GLY A 117 2.05 1.86 2.37
N PHE A 118 1.83 2.82 1.46
CA PHE A 118 1.72 4.24 1.77
C PHE A 118 0.36 4.75 1.32
N SER A 119 -0.36 5.45 2.19
CA SER A 119 -1.59 6.16 1.87
C SER A 119 -1.37 7.65 2.12
N PHE A 120 -1.40 8.46 1.06
CA PHE A 120 -1.18 9.90 1.15
C PHE A 120 -2.51 10.64 0.96
N ASN A 121 -2.94 11.35 2.01
CA ASN A 121 -4.18 12.13 2.03
C ASN A 121 -3.86 13.56 2.43
N PHE A 122 -3.56 14.40 1.43
CA PHE A 122 -3.12 15.75 1.61
C PHE A 122 -4.16 16.77 1.11
N PHE A 123 -4.12 17.95 1.67
CA PHE A 123 -4.98 19.09 1.34
C PHE A 123 -6.46 18.77 1.60
N ASP A 124 -7.31 18.95 0.62
CA ASP A 124 -8.74 18.64 0.68
C ASP A 124 -9.06 17.14 0.88
N LYS A 125 -8.04 16.30 0.75
CA LYS A 125 -8.14 14.86 0.92
C LYS A 125 -7.44 14.36 2.20
N GLU A 126 -7.40 15.20 3.24
CA GLU A 126 -6.79 14.83 4.52
C GLU A 126 -7.52 13.69 5.25
N ASN A 127 -8.81 13.51 4.98
CA ASN A 127 -9.54 12.34 5.43
C ASN A 127 -9.29 11.20 4.46
N GLU A 128 -9.00 10.04 5.00
CA GLU A 128 -8.77 8.85 4.19
C GLU A 128 -10.02 8.52 3.37
N VAL A 129 -9.88 8.52 2.05
CA VAL A 129 -10.93 8.07 1.14
C VAL A 129 -10.92 6.55 1.03
N LEU A 130 -12.03 5.98 0.60
CA LEU A 130 -12.13 4.54 0.37
C LEU A 130 -11.10 4.09 -0.67
N ARG A 131 -10.42 2.98 -0.37
CA ARG A 131 -9.38 2.41 -1.22
C ARG A 131 -9.63 0.92 -1.42
N ASN A 132 -9.19 0.42 -2.58
CA ASN A 132 -9.11 -1.02 -2.77
C ASN A 132 -7.98 -1.61 -1.90
N ALA A 133 -7.94 -2.94 -1.78
CA ALA A 133 -6.97 -3.63 -0.93
C ALA A 133 -5.50 -3.38 -1.29
N CYS A 134 -5.21 -3.06 -2.56
CA CYS A 134 -3.86 -2.76 -3.04
C CYS A 134 -3.48 -1.27 -2.93
N THR A 135 -4.43 -0.41 -2.59
CA THR A 135 -4.29 1.05 -2.37
C THR A 135 -4.03 1.92 -3.61
N GLU A 136 -3.99 1.35 -4.81
CA GLU A 136 -3.76 2.10 -6.05
C GLU A 136 -5.02 2.80 -6.59
N VAL A 137 -6.22 2.34 -6.17
CA VAL A 137 -7.50 2.96 -6.54
C VAL A 137 -8.09 3.64 -5.33
N THR A 138 -8.46 4.92 -5.49
CA THR A 138 -9.20 5.68 -4.48
C THR A 138 -10.60 5.97 -5.01
N SER A 139 -11.60 5.88 -4.14
CA SER A 139 -12.99 6.18 -4.45
C SER A 139 -13.59 7.13 -3.44
N GLU A 140 -14.52 7.96 -3.87
CA GLU A 140 -15.40 8.77 -3.02
C GLU A 140 -16.71 8.03 -2.72
N ASP A 141 -16.99 6.96 -3.47
CA ASP A 141 -18.17 6.11 -3.32
C ASP A 141 -17.82 4.76 -2.68
N ASP A 142 -18.71 4.27 -1.82
CA ASP A 142 -18.59 2.98 -1.15
C ASP A 142 -19.02 1.78 -2.02
N SER A 143 -19.46 2.05 -3.24
CA SER A 143 -20.00 1.05 -4.18
C SER A 143 -19.12 0.84 -5.41
N ASP A 144 -17.90 1.38 -5.44
CA ASP A 144 -16.98 1.19 -6.54
C ASP A 144 -16.41 -0.23 -6.60
N VAL A 145 -16.18 -0.71 -7.82
CA VAL A 145 -15.68 -2.07 -8.09
C VAL A 145 -14.31 -1.99 -8.73
N CYS A 146 -13.36 -2.79 -8.25
CA CYS A 146 -12.07 -2.98 -8.86
C CYS A 146 -12.00 -4.36 -9.52
N ASN A 147 -12.39 -4.44 -10.81
CA ASN A 147 -12.28 -5.67 -11.58
C ASN A 147 -10.86 -5.89 -12.08
N LEU A 148 -10.31 -7.07 -11.86
CA LEU A 148 -8.96 -7.43 -12.25
C LEU A 148 -8.96 -8.42 -13.41
N GLY A 149 -7.98 -8.26 -14.30
CA GLY A 149 -7.69 -9.20 -15.36
C GLY A 149 -6.25 -9.06 -15.82
N SER A 150 -5.73 -10.10 -16.44
CA SER A 150 -4.39 -10.09 -17.03
C SER A 150 -4.41 -10.72 -18.42
N VAL A 151 -3.57 -10.19 -19.31
CA VAL A 151 -3.38 -10.70 -20.66
C VAL A 151 -2.05 -11.43 -20.72
N ASN A 152 -2.07 -12.71 -21.11
CA ASN A 152 -0.85 -13.47 -21.31
C ASN A 152 -0.18 -13.08 -22.64
N MET A 153 0.84 -12.25 -22.56
CA MET A 153 1.58 -11.75 -23.71
C MET A 153 2.32 -12.84 -24.50
N ALA A 154 2.66 -13.96 -23.87
CA ALA A 154 3.41 -15.05 -24.51
C ALA A 154 2.63 -15.74 -25.65
N ASN A 155 1.30 -15.59 -25.69
CA ASN A 155 0.43 -16.19 -26.68
C ASN A 155 -0.06 -15.17 -27.74
N ILE A 156 0.55 -14.00 -27.79
CA ILE A 156 0.18 -12.92 -28.73
C ILE A 156 1.29 -12.76 -29.75
N GLU A 157 0.96 -12.93 -31.03
CA GLU A 157 1.94 -12.91 -32.12
C GLU A 157 2.00 -11.56 -32.85
N THR A 158 0.88 -10.82 -32.86
CA THR A 158 0.78 -9.56 -33.61
C THR A 158 0.22 -8.42 -32.73
N ILE A 159 0.47 -7.18 -33.15
CA ILE A 159 -0.10 -5.98 -32.51
C ILE A 159 -1.62 -5.96 -32.65
N GLU A 160 -2.14 -6.43 -33.76
CA GLU A 160 -3.57 -6.53 -34.07
C GLU A 160 -4.25 -7.52 -33.08
N ASP A 161 -3.63 -8.66 -32.84
CA ASP A 161 -4.13 -9.64 -31.87
C ASP A 161 -4.08 -9.08 -30.44
N PHE A 162 -2.99 -8.38 -30.09
CA PHE A 162 -2.89 -7.71 -28.80
C PHE A 162 -4.04 -6.71 -28.59
N ALA A 163 -4.28 -5.83 -29.57
CA ALA A 163 -5.36 -4.85 -29.50
C ALA A 163 -6.73 -5.52 -29.36
N LYS A 164 -6.97 -6.60 -30.09
CA LYS A 164 -8.20 -7.37 -30.02
C LYS A 164 -8.40 -8.05 -28.68
N VAL A 165 -7.35 -8.67 -28.14
CA VAL A 165 -7.41 -9.33 -26.81
C VAL A 165 -7.64 -8.30 -25.72
N CYS A 166 -6.95 -7.15 -25.73
CA CYS A 166 -7.17 -6.07 -24.77
C CYS A 166 -8.61 -5.53 -24.82
N TYR A 167 -9.15 -5.33 -26.04
CA TYR A 167 -10.53 -4.91 -26.21
C TYR A 167 -11.54 -5.92 -25.63
N LEU A 168 -11.34 -7.21 -25.90
CA LEU A 168 -12.21 -8.27 -25.37
C LEU A 168 -12.08 -8.40 -23.86
N ALA A 169 -10.85 -8.32 -23.30
CA ALA A 169 -10.62 -8.34 -21.88
C ALA A 169 -11.31 -7.16 -21.16
N SER A 170 -11.19 -5.94 -21.71
CA SER A 170 -11.87 -4.77 -21.16
C SER A 170 -13.39 -4.91 -21.19
N LYS A 171 -13.96 -5.45 -22.27
CA LYS A 171 -15.39 -5.76 -22.34
C LYS A 171 -15.82 -6.79 -21.29
N PHE A 172 -15.01 -7.83 -21.08
CA PHE A 172 -15.30 -8.86 -20.10
C PHE A 172 -15.33 -8.29 -18.67
N LEU A 173 -14.33 -7.45 -18.33
CA LEU A 173 -14.29 -6.76 -17.05
C LEU A 173 -15.48 -5.82 -16.85
N LEU A 174 -15.85 -5.06 -17.90
CA LEU A 174 -17.03 -4.18 -17.85
C LEU A 174 -18.31 -4.96 -17.65
N CYS A 175 -18.47 -6.10 -18.31
CA CYS A 175 -19.63 -6.99 -18.10
C CYS A 175 -19.69 -7.46 -16.64
N GLY A 176 -18.56 -7.78 -16.01
CA GLY A 176 -18.50 -8.11 -14.59
C GLY A 176 -19.06 -7.00 -13.70
N THR A 177 -18.70 -5.75 -13.98
CA THR A 177 -19.22 -4.57 -13.26
C THR A 177 -20.75 -4.42 -13.44
N LEU A 178 -21.28 -4.67 -14.64
CA LEU A 178 -22.71 -4.46 -14.93
C LEU A 178 -23.63 -5.57 -14.41
N VAL A 179 -23.07 -6.73 -14.04
CA VAL A 179 -23.83 -7.90 -13.56
C VAL A 179 -23.72 -8.08 -12.05
N ALA A 180 -22.72 -7.48 -11.41
CA ALA A 180 -22.57 -7.48 -9.95
C ALA A 180 -23.56 -6.52 -9.30
#